data_ee4271671a1d2a9d7dcff78f4e2129f4
#
_entry.id   ee4271671a1d2a9d7dcff78f4e2129f4
#
_cell.length_a   1.000
_cell.length_b   1.000
_cell.length_c   1.000
_cell.angle_alpha   90.00
_cell.angle_beta   90.00
_cell.angle_gamma   90.00
#
_symmetry.space_group_name_H-M   'P 1'
#
loop_
_entity.id
_entity.type
_entity.pdbx_description
1 polymer ?
#
loop_
_entity_poly.entity_id
_entity_poly.type
_entity_poly.pdbx_seq_one_letter_code
_entity_poly.pdbx_strand_id
1 'polypeptide(L)'
;MRIVWEPSVYVGNAPVFCTICGRRSYPVRNQQNQLLLAVIYNQQGVALGEACRDCVGAGPAGIQTRLQERIQSLQNKIDELQVLAEAEIQTPSLEQEFQIYRQDAS
;
A
#
# COMPACT_ATOMS: atom_id res chain seq x y z
N MET A 1 13.76 7.31 11.95
CA MET A 1 12.37 6.84 11.78
C MET A 1 11.87 6.25 13.08
N ARG A 2 10.68 6.61 13.47
CA ARG A 2 10.06 6.13 14.72
C ARG A 2 8.66 5.62 14.40
N ILE A 3 8.29 4.47 14.96
CA ILE A 3 6.97 3.88 14.77
C ILE A 3 6.28 3.83 16.14
N VAL A 4 5.09 4.40 16.23
CA VAL A 4 4.33 4.52 17.47
C VAL A 4 2.92 4.01 17.24
N TRP A 5 2.43 3.18 18.17
CA TRP A 5 1.02 2.78 18.19
C TRP A 5 0.17 3.94 18.70
N GLU A 6 -0.78 4.36 17.89
CA GLU A 6 -1.66 5.49 18.20
C GLU A 6 -3.12 5.11 18.00
N PRO A 7 -4.05 5.73 18.76
CA PRO A 7 -5.47 5.51 18.53
C PRO A 7 -5.86 5.87 17.09
N SER A 8 -6.61 4.97 16.46
CA SER A 8 -7.10 5.20 15.10
C SER A 8 -8.25 6.21 15.14
N VAL A 9 -8.16 7.24 14.28
CA VAL A 9 -9.23 8.22 14.08
C VAL A 9 -10.22 7.75 13.01
N TYR A 10 -9.90 6.66 12.33
CA TYR A 10 -10.78 6.12 11.29
C TYR A 10 -11.91 5.32 11.92
N VAL A 11 -13.13 5.62 11.53
CA VAL A 11 -14.32 4.90 11.95
C VAL A 11 -14.60 3.81 10.94
N GLY A 12 -14.71 2.55 11.42
CA GLY A 12 -15.01 1.41 10.59
C GLY A 12 -13.79 0.60 10.17
N ASN A 13 -13.98 -0.29 9.20
CA ASN A 13 -12.96 -1.24 8.74
C ASN A 13 -12.23 -0.76 7.49
N ALA A 14 -12.01 0.56 7.34
CA ALA A 14 -11.27 1.08 6.21
C ALA A 14 -9.84 0.53 6.22
N PRO A 15 -9.40 -0.17 5.16
CA PRO A 15 -8.07 -0.72 5.12
C PRO A 15 -7.03 0.40 4.97
N VAL A 16 -5.92 0.25 5.69
CA VAL A 16 -4.75 1.11 5.56
C VAL A 16 -3.68 0.32 4.84
N PHE A 17 -2.88 0.98 4.02
CA PHE A 17 -1.78 0.32 3.33
C PHE A 17 -0.50 0.53 4.10
N CYS A 18 0.23 -0.56 4.36
CA CYS A 18 1.52 -0.48 5.03
C CYS A 18 2.54 0.20 4.12
N THR A 19 3.16 1.27 4.61
CA THR A 19 4.20 2.00 3.89
C THR A 19 5.42 1.12 3.63
N ILE A 20 5.70 0.16 4.51
CA ILE A 20 6.90 -0.68 4.44
C ILE A 20 6.74 -1.80 3.41
N CYS A 21 5.67 -2.59 3.49
CA CYS A 21 5.48 -3.75 2.63
C CYS A 21 4.42 -3.56 1.53
N GLY A 22 3.62 -2.51 1.62
CA GLY A 22 2.57 -2.22 0.63
C GLY A 22 1.32 -3.05 0.74
N ARG A 23 1.22 -3.96 1.70
CA ARG A 23 0.03 -4.80 1.91
C ARG A 23 -1.03 -4.04 2.67
N ARG A 24 -2.27 -4.48 2.52
CA ARG A 24 -3.37 -3.96 3.33
C ARG A 24 -3.13 -4.28 4.79
N SER A 25 -3.44 -3.31 5.65
CA SER A 25 -3.34 -3.43 7.09
C SER A 25 -4.65 -2.97 7.71
N TYR A 26 -4.98 -3.54 8.85
CA TYR A 26 -6.17 -3.16 9.60
C TYR A 26 -5.75 -2.64 10.95
N PRO A 27 -6.52 -1.71 11.55
CA PRO A 27 -6.26 -1.30 12.91
C PRO A 27 -6.27 -2.51 13.87
N VAL A 28 -5.39 -2.48 14.85
CA VAL A 28 -5.27 -3.54 15.86
C VAL A 28 -6.04 -3.13 17.10
N ARG A 29 -6.86 -4.04 17.61
CA ARG A 29 -7.63 -3.79 18.82
C ARG A 29 -6.79 -4.15 20.03
N ASN A 30 -6.63 -3.20 20.98
CA ASN A 30 -5.92 -3.47 22.22
C ASN A 30 -6.84 -4.10 23.29
N GLN A 31 -6.30 -4.35 24.48
CA GLN A 31 -7.06 -4.97 25.58
C GLN A 31 -8.21 -4.10 26.07
N GLN A 32 -8.13 -2.78 25.89
CA GLN A 32 -9.16 -1.82 26.26
C GLN A 32 -10.18 -1.57 25.15
N ASN A 33 -10.16 -2.43 24.12
CA ASN A 33 -11.06 -2.36 22.98
C ASN A 33 -10.88 -1.11 22.11
N GLN A 34 -9.71 -0.47 22.19
CA GLN A 34 -9.36 0.66 21.33
C GLN A 34 -8.69 0.16 20.04
N LEU A 35 -9.00 0.81 18.93
CA LEU A 35 -8.35 0.54 17.65
C LEU A 35 -7.07 1.37 17.56
N LEU A 36 -5.95 0.70 17.26
CA LEU A 36 -4.64 1.31 17.17
C LEU A 36 -4.07 1.13 15.78
N LEU A 37 -3.34 2.16 15.32
CA LEU A 37 -2.53 2.12 14.10
C LEU A 37 -1.08 2.40 14.47
N ALA A 38 -0.15 1.73 13.79
CA ALA A 38 1.27 2.02 13.93
C ALA A 38 1.62 3.15 12.96
N VAL A 39 1.91 4.33 13.49
CA VAL A 39 2.22 5.52 12.69
C VAL A 39 3.73 5.68 12.59
N ILE A 40 4.22 5.92 11.39
CA ILE A 40 5.64 6.11 11.08
C ILE A 40 5.94 7.60 11.07
N TYR A 41 6.92 8.01 11.87
CA TYR A 41 7.38 9.40 11.93
C TYR A 41 8.84 9.50 11.44
N ASN A 42 9.15 10.58 10.76
CA ASN A 42 10.53 10.91 10.43
C ASN A 42 11.25 11.59 11.62
N GLN A 43 12.49 12.00 11.41
CA GLN A 43 13.29 12.65 12.46
C GLN A 43 12.71 14.00 12.89
N GLN A 44 11.97 14.66 12.01
CA GLN A 44 11.31 15.94 12.32
C GLN A 44 9.94 15.78 12.99
N GLY A 45 9.51 14.55 13.24
CA GLY A 45 8.23 14.28 13.87
C GLY A 45 7.04 14.38 12.91
N VAL A 46 7.27 14.36 11.60
CA VAL A 46 6.21 14.37 10.58
C VAL A 46 5.76 12.95 10.31
N ALA A 47 4.44 12.72 10.31
CA ALA A 47 3.85 11.43 10.00
C ALA A 47 4.01 11.14 8.49
N LEU A 48 4.63 10.00 8.18
CA LEU A 48 4.89 9.56 6.81
C LEU A 48 3.88 8.52 6.31
N GLY A 49 3.20 7.84 7.21
CA GLY A 49 2.26 6.79 6.87
C GLY A 49 2.10 5.82 8.01
N GLU A 50 1.54 4.65 7.72
CA GLU A 50 1.27 3.60 8.70
C GLU A 50 2.04 2.33 8.36
N ALA A 51 2.27 1.49 9.36
CA ALA A 51 2.89 0.17 9.23
C ALA A 51 1.93 -0.92 9.67
N CYS A 52 1.99 -2.08 9.03
CA CYS A 52 1.21 -3.23 9.46
C CYS A 52 1.85 -3.89 10.68
N ARG A 53 1.04 -4.68 11.40
CA ARG A 53 1.49 -5.37 12.62
C ARG A 53 2.68 -6.30 12.37
N ASP A 54 2.67 -7.00 11.24
CA ASP A 54 3.76 -7.92 10.88
C ASP A 54 5.09 -7.19 10.68
N CYS A 55 5.05 -6.03 10.03
CA CYS A 55 6.26 -5.21 9.83
C CYS A 55 6.76 -4.66 11.15
N VAL A 56 5.87 -4.18 12.03
CA VAL A 56 6.27 -3.71 13.36
C VAL A 56 6.93 -4.84 14.15
N GLY A 57 6.34 -6.04 14.10
CA GLY A 57 6.86 -7.22 14.78
C GLY A 57 8.18 -7.73 14.23
N ALA A 58 8.54 -7.37 13.00
CA ALA A 58 9.80 -7.79 12.39
C ALA A 58 11.03 -7.12 13.02
N GLY A 59 10.84 -6.02 13.73
CA GLY A 59 11.92 -5.26 14.36
C GLY A 59 12.70 -4.42 13.37
N PRO A 60 13.65 -3.59 13.86
CA PRO A 60 14.36 -2.62 13.00
C PRO A 60 15.08 -3.25 11.81
N ALA A 61 15.79 -4.35 12.02
CA ALA A 61 16.51 -5.03 10.93
C ALA A 61 15.56 -5.63 9.90
N GLY A 62 14.47 -6.25 10.37
CA GLY A 62 13.45 -6.82 9.48
C GLY A 62 12.71 -5.74 8.68
N ILE A 63 12.44 -4.60 9.30
CA ILE A 63 11.83 -3.45 8.63
C ILE A 63 12.76 -2.93 7.52
N GLN A 64 14.05 -2.80 7.81
CA GLN A 64 15.01 -2.33 6.82
C GLN A 64 15.09 -3.28 5.63
N THR A 65 15.13 -4.57 5.86
CA THR A 65 15.12 -5.58 4.79
C THR A 65 13.85 -5.46 3.94
N ARG A 66 12.69 -5.34 4.56
CA ARG A 66 11.42 -5.20 3.86
C ARG A 66 11.32 -3.91 3.05
N LEU A 67 11.89 -2.81 3.56
CA LEU A 67 11.98 -1.56 2.81
C LEU A 67 12.84 -1.72 1.55
N GLN A 68 13.97 -2.41 1.66
CA GLN A 68 14.85 -2.67 0.51
C GLN A 68 14.17 -3.55 -0.53
N GLU A 69 13.46 -4.58 -0.10
CA GLU A 69 12.66 -5.44 -0.99
C GLU A 69 11.56 -4.62 -1.68
N ARG A 70 10.91 -3.73 -0.94
CA ARG A 70 9.88 -2.85 -1.50
C ARG A 70 10.45 -1.91 -2.55
N ILE A 71 11.61 -1.31 -2.28
CA ILE A 71 12.31 -0.44 -3.23
C ILE A 71 12.62 -1.22 -4.51
N GLN A 72 13.18 -2.42 -4.39
CA GLN A 72 13.51 -3.25 -5.55
C GLN A 72 12.27 -3.60 -6.36
N SER A 73 11.19 -3.97 -5.69
CA SER A 73 9.91 -4.28 -6.35
C SER A 73 9.36 -3.07 -7.11
N LEU A 74 9.42 -1.87 -6.51
CA LEU A 74 8.97 -0.64 -7.15
C LEU A 74 9.84 -0.28 -8.35
N GLN A 75 11.17 -0.48 -8.27
CA GLN A 75 12.07 -0.25 -9.40
C GLN A 75 11.77 -1.19 -10.55
N ASN A 76 11.52 -2.46 -10.27
CA ASN A 76 11.10 -3.43 -11.29
C ASN A 76 9.82 -2.98 -11.97
N LYS A 77 8.87 -2.45 -11.18
CA LYS A 77 7.61 -1.94 -11.73
C LYS A 77 7.82 -0.72 -12.60
N ILE A 78 8.72 0.18 -12.19
CA ILE A 78 9.08 1.35 -13.00
C ILE A 78 9.67 0.90 -14.34
N ASP A 79 10.57 -0.07 -14.33
CA ASP A 79 11.18 -0.59 -15.55
C ASP A 79 10.14 -1.20 -16.50
N GLU A 80 9.21 -1.97 -15.96
CA GLU A 80 8.10 -2.53 -16.73
C GLU A 80 7.23 -1.43 -17.35
N LEU A 81 6.91 -0.40 -16.58
CA LEU A 81 6.10 0.71 -17.06
C LEU A 81 6.83 1.52 -18.14
N GLN A 82 8.14 1.68 -18.01
CA GLN A 82 8.94 2.36 -19.02
C GLN A 82 8.93 1.62 -20.34
N VAL A 83 9.05 0.31 -20.31
CA VAL A 83 8.95 -0.52 -21.53
C VAL A 83 7.58 -0.33 -22.19
N LEU A 84 6.51 -0.34 -21.39
CA LEU A 84 5.15 -0.13 -21.91
C LEU A 84 4.96 1.28 -22.47
N ALA A 85 5.54 2.29 -21.82
CA ALA A 85 5.43 3.68 -22.25
C ALA A 85 6.15 3.95 -23.56
N GLU A 86 7.22 3.20 -23.84
CA GLU A 86 8.00 3.33 -25.08
C GLU A 86 7.44 2.48 -26.21
N ALA A 87 6.55 1.55 -25.92
CA ALA A 87 5.94 0.67 -26.91
C ALA A 87 4.86 1.40 -27.70
N GLU A 88 4.64 0.94 -28.92
CA GLU A 88 3.51 1.39 -29.72
C GLU A 88 2.21 0.93 -29.07
N ILE A 89 1.31 1.87 -28.80
CA ILE A 89 0.07 1.57 -28.08
C ILE A 89 -1.08 1.49 -29.09
N GLN A 90 -1.72 0.33 -29.14
CA GLN A 90 -2.93 0.11 -29.95
C GLN A 90 -4.10 -0.11 -28.99
N THR A 91 -5.11 0.74 -29.10
CA THR A 91 -6.30 0.63 -28.27
C THR A 91 -7.41 -0.04 -29.05
N PRO A 92 -8.39 -0.70 -28.38
CA PRO A 92 -9.56 -1.25 -29.07
C PRO A 92 -10.35 -0.13 -29.75
N SER A 93 -11.01 -0.46 -30.87
CA SER A 93 -11.89 0.49 -31.52
C SER A 93 -13.16 0.71 -30.68
N LEU A 94 -13.83 1.85 -30.88
CA LEU A 94 -15.11 2.12 -30.23
C LEU A 94 -16.13 1.04 -30.50
N GLU A 95 -16.11 0.46 -31.70
CA GLU A 95 -17.00 -0.62 -32.08
C GLU A 95 -16.74 -1.88 -31.23
N GLN A 96 -15.49 -2.23 -30.97
CA GLN A 96 -15.14 -3.37 -30.13
C GLN A 96 -15.57 -3.15 -28.67
N GLU A 97 -15.37 -1.96 -28.16
CA GLU A 97 -15.82 -1.60 -26.79
C GLU A 97 -17.35 -1.67 -26.69
N PHE A 98 -18.06 -1.21 -27.72
CA PHE A 98 -19.50 -1.25 -27.75
C PHE A 98 -20.03 -2.69 -27.73
N GLN A 99 -19.37 -3.62 -28.41
CA GLN A 99 -19.75 -5.04 -28.40
C GLN A 99 -19.57 -5.65 -27.00
N ILE A 100 -18.52 -5.30 -26.28
CA ILE A 100 -18.30 -5.78 -24.90
C ILE A 100 -19.42 -5.28 -23.99
N TYR A 101 -19.79 -4.01 -24.07
CA TYR A 101 -20.88 -3.43 -23.29
C TYR A 101 -22.21 -4.11 -23.60
N ARG A 102 -22.47 -4.46 -24.85
CA ARG A 102 -23.69 -5.16 -25.26
C ARG A 102 -23.77 -6.55 -24.65
N GLN A 103 -22.66 -7.26 -24.58
CA GLN A 103 -22.60 -8.59 -23.96
C GLN A 103 -22.85 -8.54 -22.47
N ASP A 104 -22.33 -7.53 -21.80
CA ASP A 104 -22.52 -7.34 -20.36
C ASP A 104 -23.95 -6.91 -20.01
N ALA A 105 -24.65 -6.28 -20.93
CA ALA A 105 -26.03 -5.80 -20.72
C ALA A 105 -27.11 -6.87 -20.98
N SER A 106 -26.74 -8.05 -21.44
CA SER A 106 -27.71 -9.11 -21.79
C SER A 106 -27.97 -10.10 -20.63
#